data_dbbc62d0a6085b978db40f8a30ddde83
#
_entry.id   dbbc62d0a6085b978db40f8a30ddde83
#
_cell.length_a   1.000
_cell.length_b   1.000
_cell.length_c   1.000
_cell.angle_alpha   90.00
_cell.angle_beta   90.00
_cell.angle_gamma   90.00
#
_symmetry.space_group_name_H-M   'P 1'
#
loop_
_entity.id
_entity.type
_entity.pdbx_description
1 polymer ?
#
loop_
_entity_poly.entity_id
_entity_poly.type
_entity_poly.pdbx_seq_one_letter_code
_entity_poly.pdbx_strand_id
1 'polypeptide(L)'
;HEYFFGYYDKSPWDATGRYIICMRAKDTWSEPDPVESADILLIDTVKSNSIRKIATTHTWNVQQGCMAQWLGPDYKSHILYNDIRQGKYCSIVLNIEAGVERVLPMPAYTVSADGKIALSLDFSRLHSLRLGYGYAALPENTKGEALPNSTAIWRMDIETGKDQSRPGGVCHADACRLVAPDYLYR
;
A
#
# COMPACT_ATOMS: atom_id res chain seq x y z
N HIS A 1 2.64 -20.49 9.41
CA HIS A 1 2.61 -19.16 8.81
C HIS A 1 3.29 -19.19 7.45
N GLU A 2 2.79 -18.37 6.54
CA GLU A 2 3.34 -18.20 5.23
C GLU A 2 3.97 -16.82 5.09
N TYR A 3 5.05 -16.76 4.30
CA TYR A 3 5.83 -15.54 4.13
C TYR A 3 5.77 -15.13 2.67
N PHE A 4 5.51 -13.85 2.42
CA PHE A 4 5.41 -13.31 1.06
C PHE A 4 5.78 -11.82 1.07
N PHE A 5 6.01 -11.30 -0.10
CA PHE A 5 6.10 -9.87 -0.35
C PHE A 5 4.93 -9.48 -1.25
N GLY A 6 4.62 -8.23 -1.35
CA GLY A 6 3.49 -7.78 -2.14
C GLY A 6 3.72 -7.89 -3.66
N TYR A 7 3.40 -6.83 -4.40
CA TYR A 7 3.41 -6.87 -5.85
C TYR A 7 4.80 -6.61 -6.42
N TYR A 8 5.08 -7.15 -7.60
CA TYR A 8 6.40 -7.16 -8.25
C TYR A 8 6.94 -5.78 -8.66
N ASP A 9 6.10 -4.75 -8.64
CA ASP A 9 6.47 -3.37 -8.98
C ASP A 9 7.24 -2.63 -7.87
N LYS A 10 7.38 -3.26 -6.71
CA LYS A 10 8.06 -2.70 -5.54
C LYS A 10 9.25 -3.56 -5.13
N SER A 11 10.36 -2.92 -4.76
CA SER A 11 11.50 -3.65 -4.21
C SER A 11 11.27 -3.98 -2.74
N PRO A 12 11.47 -5.25 -2.32
CA PRO A 12 11.51 -5.59 -0.90
C PRO A 12 12.81 -5.12 -0.23
N TRP A 13 13.88 -4.87 -1.00
CA TRP A 13 15.18 -4.47 -0.51
C TRP A 13 15.25 -2.98 -0.22
N ASP A 14 15.91 -2.64 0.88
CA ASP A 14 16.33 -1.28 1.14
C ASP A 14 17.47 -0.85 0.20
N ALA A 15 17.76 0.45 0.13
CA ALA A 15 18.81 0.97 -0.72
C ALA A 15 20.23 0.51 -0.35
N THR A 16 20.44 -0.01 0.85
CA THR A 16 21.75 -0.52 1.28
C THR A 16 21.98 -1.98 0.91
N GLY A 17 20.92 -2.68 0.48
CA GLY A 17 20.94 -4.13 0.22
C GLY A 17 21.08 -4.98 1.49
N ARG A 18 20.84 -4.38 2.66
CA ARG A 18 20.93 -5.08 3.94
C ARG A 18 19.58 -5.60 4.43
N TYR A 19 18.55 -4.78 4.30
CA TYR A 19 17.25 -5.10 4.86
C TYR A 19 16.25 -5.52 3.78
N ILE A 20 15.45 -6.52 4.11
CA ILE A 20 14.31 -6.96 3.31
C ILE A 20 13.05 -6.78 4.15
N ILE A 21 12.02 -6.17 3.60
CA ILE A 21 10.67 -6.21 4.17
C ILE A 21 9.91 -7.38 3.55
N CYS A 22 9.14 -8.09 4.38
CA CYS A 22 8.19 -9.10 3.92
C CYS A 22 6.98 -9.14 4.85
N MET A 23 5.95 -9.84 4.41
CA MET A 23 4.74 -10.06 5.19
C MET A 23 4.69 -11.50 5.68
N ARG A 24 3.98 -11.71 6.79
CA ARG A 24 3.68 -13.02 7.35
C ARG A 24 2.19 -13.09 7.66
N ALA A 25 1.50 -14.04 7.07
CA ALA A 25 0.11 -14.35 7.35
C ALA A 25 -0.06 -15.78 7.85
N LYS A 26 -1.26 -16.11 8.29
CA LYS A 26 -1.61 -17.48 8.70
C LYS A 26 -1.55 -18.42 7.50
N ASP A 27 -2.19 -18.02 6.42
CA ASP A 27 -2.12 -18.68 5.12
C ASP A 27 -2.32 -17.66 3.97
N THR A 28 -2.01 -18.06 2.73
CA THR A 28 -2.19 -17.25 1.52
C THR A 28 -3.01 -17.98 0.44
N TRP A 29 -3.64 -19.10 0.78
CA TRP A 29 -4.39 -19.93 -0.16
C TRP A 29 -5.82 -19.49 -0.35
N SER A 30 -6.37 -18.78 0.63
CA SER A 30 -7.71 -18.22 0.60
C SER A 30 -7.65 -16.69 0.66
N GLU A 31 -8.74 -16.04 0.25
CA GLU A 31 -8.91 -14.62 0.53
C GLU A 31 -8.90 -14.43 2.05
N PRO A 32 -8.13 -13.46 2.57
CA PRO A 32 -8.10 -13.21 4.00
C PRO A 32 -9.48 -12.79 4.52
N ASP A 33 -9.82 -13.25 5.70
CA ASP A 33 -10.94 -12.71 6.43
C ASP A 33 -10.73 -11.19 6.60
N PRO A 34 -11.78 -10.36 6.42
CA PRO A 34 -11.65 -8.90 6.55
C PRO A 34 -11.03 -8.41 7.86
N VAL A 35 -11.09 -9.21 8.91
CA VAL A 35 -10.49 -8.89 10.23
C VAL A 35 -9.15 -9.57 10.47
N GLU A 36 -8.71 -10.46 9.59
CA GLU A 36 -7.43 -11.14 9.74
C GLU A 36 -6.27 -10.18 9.54
N SER A 37 -5.30 -10.27 10.42
CA SER A 37 -4.10 -9.44 10.36
C SER A 37 -2.93 -10.17 9.73
N ALA A 38 -2.01 -9.40 9.12
CA ALA A 38 -0.70 -9.89 8.73
C ALA A 38 0.39 -9.07 9.41
N ASP A 39 1.50 -9.72 9.72
CA ASP A 39 2.68 -9.05 10.26
C ASP A 39 3.55 -8.51 9.14
N ILE A 40 4.14 -7.35 9.36
CA ILE A 40 5.23 -6.79 8.54
C ILE A 40 6.53 -7.07 9.25
N LEU A 41 7.43 -7.73 8.57
CA LEU A 41 8.70 -8.21 9.09
C LEU A 41 9.86 -7.50 8.40
N LEU A 42 10.93 -7.30 9.16
CA LEU A 42 12.22 -6.86 8.65
C LEU A 42 13.25 -7.98 8.83
N ILE A 43 13.91 -8.34 7.76
CA ILE A 43 14.98 -9.33 7.72
C ILE A 43 16.30 -8.57 7.60
N ASP A 44 17.22 -8.79 8.53
CA ASP A 44 18.59 -8.26 8.47
C ASP A 44 19.52 -9.33 7.89
N THR A 45 19.87 -9.19 6.63
CA THR A 45 20.68 -10.19 5.90
C THR A 45 22.12 -10.26 6.37
N VAL A 46 22.62 -9.21 6.99
CA VAL A 46 23.98 -9.17 7.56
C VAL A 46 24.04 -9.85 8.92
N LYS A 47 22.94 -9.87 9.68
CA LYS A 47 22.84 -10.55 10.98
C LYS A 47 22.20 -11.94 10.84
N SER A 48 22.81 -12.80 10.03
CA SER A 48 22.38 -14.18 9.86
C SER A 48 20.89 -14.32 9.51
N ASN A 49 20.38 -13.42 8.70
CA ASN A 49 18.96 -13.33 8.31
C ASN A 49 18.02 -13.22 9.53
N SER A 50 18.44 -12.49 10.56
CA SER A 50 17.59 -12.28 11.74
C SER A 50 16.29 -11.56 11.35
N ILE A 51 15.18 -12.06 11.84
CA ILE A 51 13.83 -11.57 11.53
C ILE A 51 13.26 -10.87 12.74
N ARG A 52 12.74 -9.66 12.56
CA ARG A 52 11.93 -8.99 13.58
C ARG A 52 10.62 -8.47 13.01
N LYS A 53 9.56 -8.56 13.77
CA LYS A 53 8.30 -7.91 13.46
C LYS A 53 8.44 -6.41 13.72
N ILE A 54 8.05 -5.61 12.73
CA ILE A 54 8.10 -4.14 12.81
C ILE A 54 6.72 -3.49 12.84
N ALA A 55 5.69 -4.17 12.30
CA ALA A 55 4.31 -3.68 12.34
C ALA A 55 3.32 -4.84 12.17
N THR A 56 2.03 -4.53 12.32
CA THR A 56 0.91 -5.38 11.95
C THR A 56 -0.05 -4.55 11.11
N THR A 57 -0.64 -5.16 10.09
CA THR A 57 -1.70 -4.55 9.27
C THR A 57 -2.96 -5.41 9.27
N HIS A 58 -4.13 -4.76 9.18
CA HIS A 58 -5.44 -5.41 8.98
C HIS A 58 -5.96 -5.17 7.55
N THR A 59 -5.08 -4.76 6.66
CA THR A 59 -5.41 -4.34 5.31
C THR A 59 -4.41 -4.93 4.34
N TRP A 60 -4.74 -6.08 3.77
CA TRP A 60 -3.86 -6.78 2.84
C TRP A 60 -4.65 -7.73 1.92
N ASN A 61 -4.01 -8.14 0.87
CA ASN A 61 -4.45 -9.23 0.01
C ASN A 61 -3.23 -10.04 -0.46
N VAL A 62 -3.47 -11.21 -1.03
CA VAL A 62 -2.41 -12.15 -1.41
C VAL A 62 -1.55 -11.61 -2.57
N GLN A 63 -2.15 -10.85 -3.48
CA GLN A 63 -1.47 -10.37 -4.69
C GLN A 63 -0.57 -9.15 -4.45
N GLN A 64 -1.04 -8.20 -3.62
CA GLN A 64 -0.40 -6.89 -3.47
C GLN A 64 0.10 -6.64 -2.05
N GLY A 65 -0.18 -7.57 -1.12
CA GLY A 65 0.08 -7.33 0.30
C GLY A 65 -0.67 -6.12 0.82
N CYS A 66 -0.08 -5.40 1.74
CA CYS A 66 -0.56 -4.13 2.28
C CYS A 66 0.07 -2.90 1.58
N MET A 67 0.55 -3.05 0.36
CA MET A 67 1.30 -2.04 -0.39
C MET A 67 2.58 -1.56 0.31
N ALA A 68 3.16 -2.42 1.16
CA ALA A 68 4.39 -2.12 1.87
C ALA A 68 5.54 -1.80 0.90
N GLN A 69 6.23 -0.69 1.14
CA GLN A 69 7.32 -0.23 0.30
C GLN A 69 8.30 0.64 1.06
N TRP A 70 9.56 0.62 0.68
CA TRP A 70 10.54 1.57 1.17
C TRP A 70 10.22 2.97 0.67
N LEU A 71 10.32 3.95 1.56
CA LEU A 71 9.98 5.34 1.25
C LEU A 71 11.22 6.11 0.82
N GLY A 72 11.13 6.76 -0.35
CA GLY A 72 12.18 7.66 -0.83
C GLY A 72 12.29 8.96 0.01
N PRO A 73 13.36 9.75 -0.21
CA PRO A 73 14.39 9.55 -1.23
C PRO A 73 15.50 8.57 -0.83
N ASP A 74 15.63 8.22 0.46
CA ASP A 74 16.74 7.41 0.95
C ASP A 74 16.51 5.89 0.84
N TYR A 75 15.24 5.44 0.77
CA TYR A 75 14.82 4.05 0.68
C TYR A 75 15.46 3.11 1.71
N LYS A 76 15.71 3.62 2.93
CA LYS A 76 16.36 2.85 4.01
C LYS A 76 15.83 3.11 5.41
N SER A 77 15.30 4.31 5.67
CA SER A 77 14.93 4.72 7.02
C SER A 77 13.46 4.49 7.33
N HIS A 78 12.62 4.61 6.30
CA HIS A 78 11.17 4.55 6.43
C HIS A 78 10.56 3.59 5.44
N ILE A 79 9.49 2.95 5.88
CA ILE A 79 8.56 2.24 5.00
C ILE A 79 7.19 2.92 5.04
N LEU A 80 6.42 2.75 3.97
CA LEU A 80 5.01 3.08 3.93
C LEU A 80 4.24 1.79 3.71
N TYR A 81 3.13 1.61 4.43
CA TYR A 81 2.20 0.50 4.25
C TYR A 81 0.77 0.95 4.55
N ASN A 82 -0.22 0.20 4.04
CA ASN A 82 -1.62 0.48 4.31
C ASN A 82 -2.13 -0.27 5.54
N ASP A 83 -3.10 0.33 6.23
CA ASP A 83 -3.80 -0.26 7.36
C ASP A 83 -5.21 0.35 7.52
N ILE A 84 -5.94 -0.07 8.55
CA ILE A 84 -7.20 0.54 8.99
C ILE A 84 -6.95 1.23 10.31
N ARG A 85 -7.36 2.49 10.40
CA ARG A 85 -7.41 3.26 11.64
C ARG A 85 -8.75 3.99 11.72
N GLN A 86 -9.41 3.90 12.87
CA GLN A 86 -10.70 4.56 13.11
C GLN A 86 -11.76 4.24 12.03
N GLY A 87 -11.82 2.98 11.57
CA GLY A 87 -12.79 2.54 10.58
C GLY A 87 -12.56 3.06 9.16
N LYS A 88 -11.35 3.52 8.82
CA LYS A 88 -10.98 4.00 7.48
C LYS A 88 -9.68 3.37 7.02
N TYR A 89 -9.58 3.09 5.73
CA TYR A 89 -8.28 2.80 5.13
C TYR A 89 -7.38 4.02 5.20
N CYS A 90 -6.16 3.79 5.57
CA CYS A 90 -5.13 4.81 5.72
C CYS A 90 -3.78 4.23 5.31
N SER A 91 -2.76 5.05 5.23
CA SER A 91 -1.38 4.57 5.16
C SER A 91 -0.58 5.02 6.39
N ILE A 92 0.43 4.23 6.70
CA ILE A 92 1.33 4.44 7.83
C ILE A 92 2.73 4.66 7.28
N VAL A 93 3.38 5.73 7.69
CA VAL A 93 4.82 5.93 7.51
C VAL A 93 5.50 5.51 8.79
N LEU A 94 6.32 4.47 8.74
CA LEU A 94 7.02 3.89 9.88
C LEU A 94 8.53 4.11 9.75
N ASN A 95 9.14 4.73 10.75
CA ASN A 95 10.59 4.69 10.91
C ASN A 95 11.00 3.33 11.47
N ILE A 96 11.78 2.56 10.72
CA ILE A 96 12.09 1.16 11.06
C ILE A 96 12.99 0.99 12.29
N GLU A 97 13.76 2.01 12.65
CA GLU A 97 14.66 1.97 13.82
C GLU A 97 13.98 2.54 15.06
N ALA A 98 13.36 3.72 14.93
CA ALA A 98 12.70 4.39 16.04
C ALA A 98 11.35 3.78 16.43
N GLY A 99 10.72 3.02 15.52
CA GLY A 99 9.37 2.48 15.72
C GLY A 99 8.27 3.58 15.76
N VAL A 100 8.59 4.78 15.28
CA VAL A 100 7.65 5.91 15.27
C VAL A 100 6.78 5.82 14.03
N GLU A 101 5.48 5.83 14.23
CA GLU A 101 4.47 5.82 13.17
C GLU A 101 3.87 7.21 12.96
N ARG A 102 3.59 7.53 11.70
CA ARG A 102 2.76 8.67 11.29
C ARG A 102 1.64 8.19 10.38
N VAL A 103 0.41 8.44 10.79
CA VAL A 103 -0.79 8.04 10.05
C VAL A 103 -1.11 9.09 8.99
N LEU A 104 -1.35 8.65 7.76
CA LEU A 104 -1.83 9.46 6.65
C LEU A 104 -3.31 9.11 6.38
N PRO A 105 -4.14 10.08 5.98
CA PRO A 105 -5.60 9.90 5.96
C PRO A 105 -6.13 9.01 4.83
N MET A 106 -5.30 8.65 3.85
CA MET A 106 -5.69 7.81 2.72
C MET A 106 -4.71 6.65 2.53
N PRO A 107 -5.18 5.49 2.03
CA PRO A 107 -4.31 4.40 1.65
C PRO A 107 -3.48 4.80 0.42
N ALA A 108 -2.26 4.31 0.31
CA ALA A 108 -1.40 4.57 -0.84
C ALA A 108 -1.36 3.37 -1.78
N TYR A 109 -1.49 3.60 -3.09
CA TYR A 109 -1.24 2.60 -4.12
C TYR A 109 0.22 2.67 -4.59
N THR A 110 0.71 3.86 -4.85
CA THR A 110 2.11 4.09 -5.24
C THR A 110 2.61 5.42 -4.69
N VAL A 111 3.93 5.56 -4.61
CA VAL A 111 4.60 6.73 -4.07
C VAL A 111 5.63 7.24 -5.09
N SER A 112 5.76 8.56 -5.20
CA SER A 112 6.80 9.17 -6.03
C SER A 112 8.20 8.84 -5.51
N ALA A 113 9.18 8.80 -6.39
CA ALA A 113 10.55 8.42 -6.07
C ALA A 113 11.21 9.32 -4.98
N ASP A 114 10.78 10.57 -4.88
CA ASP A 114 11.24 11.51 -3.85
C ASP A 114 10.52 11.36 -2.51
N GLY A 115 9.55 10.43 -2.41
CA GLY A 115 8.79 10.16 -1.20
C GLY A 115 7.78 11.24 -0.81
N LYS A 116 7.45 12.18 -1.70
CA LYS A 116 6.60 13.33 -1.34
C LYS A 116 5.13 13.16 -1.68
N ILE A 117 4.82 12.40 -2.72
CA ILE A 117 3.46 12.26 -3.24
C ILE A 117 3.07 10.80 -3.25
N ALA A 118 1.87 10.51 -2.76
CA ALA A 118 1.21 9.23 -2.95
C ALA A 118 0.00 9.37 -3.88
N LEU A 119 -0.23 8.36 -4.71
CA LEU A 119 -1.51 8.17 -5.38
C LEU A 119 -2.32 7.14 -4.61
N SER A 120 -3.59 7.44 -4.40
CA SER A 120 -4.55 6.61 -3.69
C SER A 120 -5.68 6.19 -4.61
N LEU A 121 -6.25 5.02 -4.36
CA LEU A 121 -7.41 4.45 -5.04
C LEU A 121 -8.50 4.14 -4.03
N ASP A 122 -9.73 3.92 -4.51
CA ASP A 122 -10.76 3.25 -3.73
C ASP A 122 -10.47 1.73 -3.70
N PHE A 123 -9.83 1.28 -2.63
CA PHE A 123 -9.45 -0.12 -2.46
C PHE A 123 -10.63 -1.05 -2.22
N SER A 124 -11.75 -0.57 -1.66
CA SER A 124 -12.98 -1.37 -1.55
C SER A 124 -13.57 -1.63 -2.94
N ARG A 125 -13.59 -0.60 -3.78
CA ARG A 125 -14.06 -0.74 -5.16
C ARG A 125 -13.14 -1.63 -5.99
N LEU A 126 -11.83 -1.46 -5.84
CA LEU A 126 -10.85 -2.32 -6.52
C LEU A 126 -11.08 -3.79 -6.16
N HIS A 127 -11.33 -4.09 -4.88
CA HIS A 127 -11.65 -5.45 -4.44
C HIS A 127 -12.92 -5.99 -5.08
N SER A 128 -14.00 -5.20 -5.11
CA SER A 128 -15.28 -5.62 -5.70
C SER A 128 -15.21 -5.87 -7.20
N LEU A 129 -14.39 -5.10 -7.92
CA LEU A 129 -14.26 -5.21 -9.36
C LEU A 129 -13.22 -6.26 -9.79
N ARG A 130 -12.25 -6.55 -8.94
CA ARG A 130 -11.18 -7.51 -9.22
C ARG A 130 -10.77 -8.25 -7.96
N LEU A 131 -11.32 -9.42 -7.77
CA LEU A 131 -10.97 -10.29 -6.64
C LEU A 131 -9.46 -10.55 -6.60
N GLY A 132 -8.90 -10.61 -5.39
CA GLY A 132 -7.46 -10.74 -5.14
C GLY A 132 -6.68 -9.43 -5.17
N TYR A 133 -7.34 -8.32 -5.51
CA TYR A 133 -6.79 -6.96 -5.45
C TYR A 133 -7.65 -6.08 -4.55
N GLY A 134 -7.08 -4.98 -4.08
CA GLY A 134 -7.78 -4.11 -3.13
C GLY A 134 -8.00 -4.76 -1.77
N TYR A 135 -8.98 -4.29 -1.02
CA TYR A 135 -9.20 -4.73 0.37
C TYR A 135 -10.68 -4.96 0.67
N ALA A 136 -10.97 -6.08 1.35
CA ALA A 136 -12.34 -6.53 1.68
C ALA A 136 -12.87 -5.98 3.01
N ALA A 137 -12.02 -5.36 3.85
CA ALA A 137 -12.38 -5.04 5.23
C ALA A 137 -13.42 -3.94 5.38
N LEU A 138 -13.58 -3.05 4.41
CA LEU A 138 -14.59 -2.00 4.42
C LEU A 138 -15.50 -2.10 3.20
N PRO A 139 -16.81 -1.77 3.34
CA PRO A 139 -17.74 -1.85 2.24
C PRO A 139 -17.42 -0.85 1.12
N GLU A 140 -17.73 -1.22 -0.11
CA GLU A 140 -17.70 -0.31 -1.25
C GLU A 140 -18.91 0.61 -1.24
N ASN A 141 -18.68 1.93 -1.21
CA ASN A 141 -19.74 2.92 -1.15
C ASN A 141 -20.43 3.19 -2.52
N THR A 142 -19.77 2.80 -3.61
CA THR A 142 -20.27 3.02 -4.99
C THR A 142 -20.70 1.72 -5.66
N LYS A 143 -21.04 0.70 -4.86
CA LYS A 143 -21.42 -0.62 -5.35
C LYS A 143 -22.62 -0.51 -6.31
N GLY A 144 -22.48 -1.07 -7.50
CA GLY A 144 -23.52 -1.04 -8.54
C GLY A 144 -23.44 0.18 -9.47
N GLU A 145 -22.62 1.17 -9.19
CA GLU A 145 -22.39 2.30 -10.09
C GLU A 145 -21.30 1.97 -11.11
N ALA A 146 -21.66 1.93 -12.40
CA ALA A 146 -20.68 1.68 -13.47
C ALA A 146 -19.65 2.81 -13.57
N LEU A 147 -20.09 4.05 -13.42
CA LEU A 147 -19.29 5.28 -13.46
C LEU A 147 -19.67 6.17 -12.28
N PRO A 148 -19.05 6.00 -11.11
CA PRO A 148 -19.28 6.89 -9.98
C PRO A 148 -18.88 8.32 -10.31
N ASN A 149 -19.68 9.28 -9.82
CA ASN A 149 -19.34 10.71 -9.91
C ASN A 149 -18.27 11.14 -8.89
N SER A 150 -17.74 10.20 -8.09
CA SER A 150 -16.68 10.44 -7.13
C SER A 150 -15.30 10.38 -7.80
N THR A 151 -14.32 10.96 -7.14
CA THR A 151 -12.92 10.85 -7.55
C THR A 151 -12.48 9.39 -7.53
N ALA A 152 -11.83 8.92 -8.60
CA ALA A 152 -11.32 7.56 -8.70
C ALA A 152 -9.87 7.43 -8.21
N ILE A 153 -9.08 8.50 -8.38
CA ILE A 153 -7.67 8.57 -7.98
C ILE A 153 -7.45 9.86 -7.20
N TRP A 154 -6.86 9.73 -6.02
CA TRP A 154 -6.48 10.87 -5.18
C TRP A 154 -4.97 11.05 -5.18
N ARG A 155 -4.55 12.31 -5.12
CA ARG A 155 -3.16 12.70 -4.96
C ARG A 155 -2.96 13.25 -3.57
N MET A 156 -2.18 12.55 -2.76
CA MET A 156 -1.90 12.92 -1.37
C MET A 156 -0.46 13.39 -1.20
N ASP A 157 -0.29 14.52 -0.54
CA ASP A 157 1.01 14.97 -0.05
C ASP A 157 1.40 14.12 1.18
N ILE A 158 2.54 13.44 1.13
CA ILE A 158 2.94 12.51 2.19
C ILE A 158 3.37 13.25 3.46
N GLU A 159 3.92 14.43 3.38
CA GLU A 159 4.36 15.17 4.56
C GLU A 159 3.17 15.69 5.37
N THR A 160 2.18 16.26 4.70
CA THR A 160 1.03 16.92 5.34
C THR A 160 -0.22 16.04 5.43
N GLY A 161 -0.29 14.97 4.66
CA GLY A 161 -1.51 14.15 4.48
C GLY A 161 -2.61 14.84 3.67
N LYS A 162 -2.37 16.03 3.13
CA LYS A 162 -3.40 16.79 2.40
C LYS A 162 -3.70 16.17 1.06
N ASP A 163 -5.00 16.08 0.76
CA ASP A 163 -5.48 15.80 -0.59
C ASP A 163 -5.16 17.00 -1.50
N GLN A 164 -4.41 16.71 -2.55
CA GLN A 164 -4.05 17.67 -3.59
C GLN A 164 -4.79 17.36 -4.91
N SER A 165 -5.80 16.51 -4.88
CA SER A 165 -6.64 16.23 -6.02
C SER A 165 -7.42 17.49 -6.41
N ARG A 166 -7.57 17.74 -7.70
CA ARG A 166 -8.38 18.88 -8.16
C ARG A 166 -9.86 18.57 -7.88
N PRO A 167 -10.65 19.52 -7.35
CA PRO A 167 -12.09 19.38 -7.24
C PRO A 167 -12.70 19.03 -8.59
N GLY A 168 -13.52 17.98 -8.66
CA GLY A 168 -14.13 17.51 -9.90
C GLY A 168 -13.20 16.76 -10.85
N GLY A 169 -12.04 16.33 -10.35
CA GLY A 169 -11.07 15.55 -11.11
C GLY A 169 -11.57 14.14 -11.42
N VAL A 170 -12.40 14.03 -12.44
CA VAL A 170 -12.50 12.80 -13.23
C VAL A 170 -11.09 12.50 -13.72
N CYS A 171 -10.63 11.26 -13.57
CA CYS A 171 -9.37 10.81 -14.14
C CYS A 171 -9.34 11.18 -15.62
N HIS A 172 -8.74 12.31 -15.96
CA HIS A 172 -8.43 12.59 -17.35
C HIS A 172 -7.48 11.50 -17.84
N ALA A 173 -7.67 11.05 -19.06
CA ALA A 173 -6.84 10.01 -19.70
C ALA A 173 -5.32 10.24 -19.55
N ASP A 174 -4.90 11.48 -19.33
CA ASP A 174 -3.51 11.86 -19.07
C ASP A 174 -3.01 11.45 -17.68
N ALA A 175 -3.87 11.39 -16.66
CA ALA A 175 -3.49 10.87 -15.34
C ALA A 175 -3.36 9.34 -15.35
N CYS A 176 -4.16 8.66 -16.17
CA CYS A 176 -4.04 7.21 -16.36
C CYS A 176 -2.74 6.82 -17.08
N ARG A 177 -2.19 7.67 -17.93
CA ARG A 177 -0.89 7.45 -18.58
C ARG A 177 0.30 7.47 -17.62
N LEU A 178 0.18 8.16 -16.48
CA LEU A 178 1.23 8.19 -15.45
C LEU A 178 1.27 6.92 -14.59
N VAL A 179 0.21 6.12 -14.59
CA VAL A 179 0.09 4.90 -13.77
C VAL A 179 0.29 3.62 -14.61
N ALA A 180 0.20 3.70 -15.92
CA ALA A 180 0.49 2.60 -16.83
C ALA A 180 1.76 2.92 -17.64
N PRO A 181 2.91 2.39 -17.27
CA PRO A 181 4.00 2.29 -18.23
C PRO A 181 3.55 1.40 -19.40
N ASP A 182 4.07 1.65 -20.59
CA ASP A 182 3.71 1.11 -21.92
C ASP A 182 3.59 -0.43 -22.09
N TYR A 183 3.23 -1.17 -21.05
CA TYR A 183 3.18 -2.64 -21.03
C TYR A 183 1.81 -3.24 -21.38
N LEU A 184 0.79 -2.46 -21.69
CA LEU A 184 -0.55 -3.00 -21.95
C LEU A 184 -0.94 -3.09 -23.42
N TYR A 185 -0.05 -2.80 -24.37
CA TYR A 185 -0.30 -3.00 -25.81
C TYR A 185 0.93 -3.57 -26.51
N ARG A 186 1.20 -4.85 -26.31
CA ARG A 186 1.82 -5.73 -27.30
C ARG A 186 1.20 -7.11 -27.21
#